data_d1eccc1014cb1bead5813a206a81a4bc
#
_entry.id   d1eccc1014cb1bead5813a206a81a4bc
#
_cell.length_a   1.000
_cell.length_b   1.000
_cell.length_c   1.000
_cell.angle_alpha   90.00
_cell.angle_beta   90.00
_cell.angle_gamma   90.00
#
_symmetry.space_group_name_H-M   'P 1'
#
loop_
_entity.id
_entity.type
_entity.pdbx_description
1 polymer ?
#
loop_
_entity_poly.entity_id
_entity_poly.type
_entity_poly.pdbx_seq_one_letter_code
_entity_poly.pdbx_strand_id
1 'polypeptide(L)'
;RRKILELQEAIGAVERCRKPVIAAVHGHCIGGGVDLLSACDIRMASRDAVFAVRETRIAVISDLGTLQRLPTLIGHGPCRELILTGRDFSAEEALKLGFITHLCEDQGGLYEEARKTAGEIAACPPLTVQGTKEVLLYSRDHGTQAGLEYVAQKNAAALLSEDLMEAVKSFMEKRPPVFQGK
;
A
#
# COMPACT_ATOMS: atom_id res chain seq x y z
N ARG A 1 -10.05 -22.12 -12.60
CA ARG A 1 -10.65 -21.33 -11.53
C ARG A 1 -9.95 -21.54 -10.18
N ARG A 2 -9.80 -22.78 -9.69
CA ARG A 2 -9.20 -23.06 -8.36
C ARG A 2 -7.81 -22.41 -8.20
N LYS A 3 -6.92 -22.56 -9.19
CA LYS A 3 -5.56 -21.98 -9.15
C LYS A 3 -5.58 -20.45 -9.11
N ILE A 4 -6.50 -19.82 -9.83
CA ILE A 4 -6.68 -18.36 -9.80
C ILE A 4 -7.06 -17.89 -8.38
N LEU A 5 -8.01 -18.56 -7.74
CA LEU A 5 -8.43 -18.22 -6.38
C LEU A 5 -7.28 -18.38 -5.36
N GLU A 6 -6.43 -19.41 -5.50
CA GLU A 6 -5.24 -19.60 -4.67
C GLU A 6 -4.24 -18.44 -4.83
N LEU A 7 -4.03 -17.96 -6.06
CA LEU A 7 -3.15 -16.83 -6.34
C LEU A 7 -3.75 -15.49 -5.88
N GLN A 8 -5.06 -15.30 -6.07
CA GLN A 8 -5.77 -14.12 -5.52
C GLN A 8 -5.64 -14.06 -4.01
N GLU A 9 -5.75 -15.20 -3.31
CA GLU A 9 -5.57 -15.27 -1.86
C GLU A 9 -4.13 -14.90 -1.46
N ALA A 10 -3.12 -15.35 -2.19
CA ALA A 10 -1.72 -15.00 -1.94
C ALA A 10 -1.47 -13.49 -2.08
N ILE A 11 -1.97 -12.86 -3.15
CA ILE A 11 -1.87 -11.40 -3.34
C ILE A 11 -2.70 -10.67 -2.27
N GLY A 12 -3.92 -11.11 -2.01
CA GLY A 12 -4.80 -10.54 -0.98
C GLY A 12 -4.22 -10.63 0.43
N ALA A 13 -3.40 -11.65 0.73
CA ALA A 13 -2.72 -11.76 2.02
C ALA A 13 -1.74 -10.60 2.29
N VAL A 14 -1.11 -10.05 1.23
CA VAL A 14 -0.26 -8.85 1.34
C VAL A 14 -1.09 -7.64 1.77
N GLU A 15 -2.23 -7.42 1.14
CA GLU A 15 -3.15 -6.33 1.47
C GLU A 15 -3.69 -6.47 2.90
N ARG A 16 -4.10 -7.68 3.29
CA ARG A 16 -4.62 -7.97 4.64
C ARG A 16 -3.55 -8.12 5.72
N CYS A 17 -2.26 -8.02 5.39
CA CYS A 17 -1.20 -8.03 6.39
C CYS A 17 -1.47 -6.93 7.42
N ARG A 18 -1.44 -7.26 8.70
CA ARG A 18 -1.71 -6.29 9.78
C ARG A 18 -0.69 -5.15 9.79
N LYS A 19 0.55 -5.42 9.42
CA LYS A 19 1.60 -4.40 9.30
C LYS A 19 1.53 -3.75 7.92
N PRO A 20 1.81 -2.44 7.81
CA PRO A 20 1.99 -1.81 6.50
C PRO A 20 3.06 -2.52 5.67
N VAL A 21 2.80 -2.67 4.39
CA VAL A 21 3.70 -3.29 3.42
C VAL A 21 4.21 -2.23 2.45
N ILE A 22 5.52 -2.09 2.37
CA ILE A 22 6.20 -1.19 1.44
C ILE A 22 6.79 -2.01 0.30
N ALA A 23 6.44 -1.66 -0.93
CA ALA A 23 7.09 -2.20 -2.12
C ALA A 23 8.20 -1.24 -2.58
N ALA A 24 9.41 -1.76 -2.72
CA ALA A 24 10.57 -1.08 -3.29
C ALA A 24 10.92 -1.75 -4.63
N VAL A 25 10.68 -1.05 -5.74
CA VAL A 25 10.69 -1.61 -7.10
C VAL A 25 11.84 -1.05 -7.91
N HIS A 26 12.61 -1.93 -8.54
CA HIS A 26 13.60 -1.57 -9.54
C HIS A 26 13.49 -2.50 -10.75
N GLY A 27 13.97 -2.09 -11.92
CA GLY A 27 13.91 -2.88 -13.14
C GLY A 27 12.46 -3.13 -13.59
N HIS A 28 12.14 -4.33 -14.03
CA HIS A 28 10.84 -4.65 -14.63
C HIS A 28 9.82 -5.15 -13.61
N CYS A 29 8.67 -4.48 -13.57
CA CYS A 29 7.50 -4.87 -12.78
C CYS A 29 6.29 -5.03 -13.72
N ILE A 30 6.09 -6.23 -14.24
CA ILE A 30 5.17 -6.53 -15.33
C ILE A 30 4.11 -7.53 -14.87
N GLY A 31 2.85 -7.32 -15.30
CA GLY A 31 1.75 -8.26 -15.07
C GLY A 31 1.53 -8.55 -13.59
N GLY A 32 1.73 -9.81 -13.16
CA GLY A 32 1.61 -10.22 -11.75
C GLY A 32 2.44 -9.41 -10.75
N GLY A 33 3.53 -8.74 -11.22
CA GLY A 33 4.25 -7.76 -10.43
C GLY A 33 3.38 -6.55 -10.09
N VAL A 34 2.59 -6.04 -11.05
CA VAL A 34 1.65 -4.94 -10.84
C VAL A 34 0.49 -5.38 -9.94
N ASP A 35 0.01 -6.63 -10.05
CA ASP A 35 -0.97 -7.19 -9.13
C ASP A 35 -0.48 -7.11 -7.68
N LEU A 36 0.75 -7.59 -7.44
CA LEU A 36 1.38 -7.58 -6.12
C LEU A 36 1.56 -6.15 -5.59
N LEU A 37 2.06 -5.24 -6.44
CA LEU A 37 2.27 -3.85 -6.06
C LEU A 37 0.97 -3.14 -5.70
N SER A 38 -0.09 -3.41 -6.45
CA SER A 38 -1.41 -2.80 -6.18
C SER A 38 -1.99 -3.19 -4.83
N ALA A 39 -1.54 -4.32 -4.25
CA ALA A 39 -1.93 -4.80 -2.93
C ALA A 39 -1.06 -4.26 -1.78
N CYS A 40 0.07 -3.60 -2.07
CA CYS A 40 0.92 -2.97 -1.06
C CYS A 40 0.36 -1.62 -0.62
N ASP A 41 0.68 -1.20 0.61
CA ASP A 41 0.24 0.09 1.15
C ASP A 41 1.03 1.26 0.54
N ILE A 42 2.34 1.13 0.45
CA ILE A 42 3.24 2.15 -0.07
C ILE A 42 4.05 1.54 -1.22
N ARG A 43 4.23 2.28 -2.30
CA ARG A 43 5.00 1.88 -3.48
C ARG A 43 6.04 2.93 -3.77
N MET A 44 7.30 2.50 -3.86
CA MET A 44 8.46 3.31 -4.20
C MET A 44 9.19 2.66 -5.35
N ALA A 45 9.85 3.44 -6.20
CA ALA A 45 10.62 2.89 -7.31
C ALA A 45 11.91 3.65 -7.54
N SER A 46 12.90 2.98 -8.11
CA SER A 46 14.05 3.63 -8.73
C SER A 46 13.73 4.06 -10.16
N ARG A 47 14.51 5.01 -10.68
CA ARG A 47 14.31 5.62 -12.00
C ARG A 47 14.32 4.61 -13.15
N ASP A 48 15.05 3.50 -12.98
CA ASP A 48 15.13 2.41 -13.97
C ASP A 48 13.90 1.50 -13.99
N ALA A 49 12.94 1.69 -13.07
CA ALA A 49 11.78 0.84 -13.01
C ALA A 49 10.83 1.06 -14.20
N VAL A 50 10.38 -0.04 -14.77
CA VAL A 50 9.42 -0.08 -15.89
C VAL A 50 8.24 -0.95 -15.49
N PHE A 51 7.06 -0.43 -15.67
CA PHE A 51 5.80 -1.09 -15.32
C PHE A 51 4.97 -1.39 -16.55
N ALA A 52 4.21 -2.49 -16.53
CA ALA A 52 3.19 -2.77 -17.53
C ALA A 52 2.14 -3.76 -17.04
N VAL A 53 0.89 -3.55 -17.44
CA VAL A 53 -0.20 -4.53 -17.33
C VAL A 53 -0.31 -5.24 -18.68
N ARG A 54 0.43 -6.34 -18.85
CA ARG A 54 0.64 -6.96 -20.17
C ARG A 54 -0.31 -8.11 -20.52
N GLU A 55 -1.22 -8.45 -19.64
CA GLU A 55 -2.13 -9.58 -19.78
C GLU A 55 -2.95 -9.50 -21.07
N THR A 56 -3.43 -8.32 -21.45
CA THR A 56 -4.17 -8.12 -22.72
C THR A 56 -3.35 -8.46 -23.96
N ARG A 57 -2.02 -8.30 -23.92
CA ARG A 57 -1.13 -8.63 -25.03
C ARG A 57 -0.84 -10.13 -25.17
N ILE A 58 -1.17 -10.91 -24.15
CA ILE A 58 -0.95 -12.36 -24.13
C ILE A 58 -2.28 -13.13 -24.02
N ALA A 59 -3.40 -12.49 -24.39
CA ALA A 59 -4.74 -13.07 -24.37
C ALA A 59 -5.19 -13.57 -22.99
N VAL A 60 -4.77 -12.88 -21.92
CA VAL A 60 -5.19 -13.15 -20.53
C VAL A 60 -5.96 -11.93 -20.02
N ILE A 61 -6.97 -12.14 -19.20
CA ILE A 61 -7.61 -11.10 -18.42
C ILE A 61 -6.85 -11.02 -17.08
N SER A 62 -6.39 -9.82 -16.67
CA SER A 62 -5.75 -9.63 -15.36
C SER A 62 -6.67 -10.10 -14.26
N ASP A 63 -6.31 -11.17 -13.54
CA ASP A 63 -7.23 -11.89 -12.67
C ASP A 63 -6.77 -11.98 -11.20
N LEU A 64 -5.65 -11.31 -10.84
CA LEU A 64 -5.09 -11.34 -9.48
C LEU A 64 -5.32 -10.05 -8.67
N GLY A 65 -6.05 -9.09 -9.23
CA GLY A 65 -6.53 -7.92 -8.49
C GLY A 65 -6.16 -6.56 -9.04
N THR A 66 -5.34 -6.47 -10.10
CA THR A 66 -5.01 -5.20 -10.75
C THR A 66 -6.27 -4.46 -11.22
N LEU A 67 -7.24 -5.14 -11.82
CA LEU A 67 -8.47 -4.51 -12.32
C LEU A 67 -9.33 -3.90 -11.21
N GLN A 68 -9.22 -4.40 -10.00
CA GLN A 68 -9.97 -3.93 -8.83
C GLN A 68 -9.24 -2.81 -8.07
N ARG A 69 -7.89 -2.90 -7.97
CA ARG A 69 -7.09 -2.00 -7.13
C ARG A 69 -6.51 -0.81 -7.90
N LEU A 70 -5.99 -1.04 -9.11
CA LEU A 70 -5.31 0.00 -9.87
C LEU A 70 -6.20 1.22 -10.17
N PRO A 71 -7.50 1.09 -10.51
CA PRO A 71 -8.37 2.24 -10.73
C PRO A 71 -8.50 3.17 -9.52
N THR A 72 -8.41 2.62 -8.30
CA THR A 72 -8.48 3.42 -7.06
C THR A 72 -7.16 4.16 -6.75
N LEU A 73 -6.06 3.72 -7.34
CA LEU A 73 -4.72 4.32 -7.16
C LEU A 73 -4.45 5.43 -8.18
N ILE A 74 -4.77 5.21 -9.45
CA ILE A 74 -4.39 6.12 -10.54
C ILE A 74 -5.59 6.73 -11.29
N GLY A 75 -6.81 6.42 -10.84
CA GLY A 75 -8.04 6.84 -11.52
C GLY A 75 -8.39 5.96 -12.72
N HIS A 76 -9.66 6.01 -13.13
CA HIS A 76 -10.20 5.13 -14.18
C HIS A 76 -9.65 5.41 -15.58
N GLY A 77 -9.38 6.69 -15.93
CA GLY A 77 -8.89 7.07 -17.25
C GLY A 77 -7.52 6.45 -17.56
N PRO A 78 -6.47 6.83 -16.82
CA PRO A 78 -5.13 6.27 -17.02
C PRO A 78 -5.10 4.75 -16.85
N CYS A 79 -5.84 4.21 -15.88
CA CYS A 79 -5.93 2.77 -15.66
C CYS A 79 -6.42 2.03 -16.92
N ARG A 80 -7.51 2.48 -17.52
CA ARG A 80 -8.06 1.87 -18.75
C ARG A 80 -7.08 1.96 -19.92
N GLU A 81 -6.43 3.09 -20.11
CA GLU A 81 -5.42 3.24 -21.16
C GLU A 81 -4.30 2.22 -20.99
N LEU A 82 -3.67 2.15 -19.78
CA LEU A 82 -2.54 1.25 -19.52
C LEU A 82 -2.93 -0.21 -19.68
N ILE A 83 -4.09 -0.62 -19.17
CA ILE A 83 -4.53 -2.02 -19.21
C ILE A 83 -4.94 -2.42 -20.65
N LEU A 84 -5.71 -1.60 -21.34
CA LEU A 84 -6.23 -1.95 -22.67
C LEU A 84 -5.15 -1.93 -23.75
N THR A 85 -4.16 -1.05 -23.61
CA THR A 85 -3.01 -1.02 -24.53
C THR A 85 -1.93 -2.01 -24.16
N GLY A 86 -1.81 -2.36 -22.87
CA GLY A 86 -0.72 -3.16 -22.34
C GLY A 86 0.66 -2.53 -22.54
N ARG A 87 0.72 -1.18 -22.74
CA ARG A 87 1.97 -0.46 -22.94
C ARG A 87 2.80 -0.37 -21.66
N ASP A 88 4.08 -0.15 -21.84
CA ASP A 88 4.97 0.17 -20.75
C ASP A 88 4.73 1.61 -20.27
N PHE A 89 5.00 1.85 -18.99
CA PHE A 89 5.09 3.17 -18.41
C PHE A 89 6.29 3.25 -17.47
N SER A 90 6.95 4.41 -17.47
CA SER A 90 8.18 4.64 -16.70
C SER A 90 7.88 4.92 -15.22
N ALA A 91 8.93 4.92 -14.42
CA ALA A 91 8.85 5.31 -13.00
C ALA A 91 8.37 6.77 -12.83
N GLU A 92 8.79 7.70 -13.72
CA GLU A 92 8.33 9.08 -13.72
C GLU A 92 6.83 9.17 -14.04
N GLU A 93 6.35 8.39 -15.02
CA GLU A 93 4.93 8.33 -15.33
C GLU A 93 4.14 7.71 -14.17
N ALA A 94 4.66 6.65 -13.56
CA ALA A 94 4.06 6.03 -12.37
C ALA A 94 3.94 7.00 -11.19
N LEU A 95 4.95 7.85 -10.96
CA LEU A 95 4.89 8.93 -9.96
C LEU A 95 3.83 9.97 -10.31
N LYS A 96 3.81 10.43 -11.55
CA LYS A 96 2.82 11.43 -12.03
C LYS A 96 1.39 10.93 -11.89
N LEU A 97 1.16 9.65 -12.11
CA LEU A 97 -0.14 9.01 -11.97
C LEU A 97 -0.53 8.70 -10.52
N GLY A 98 0.40 8.79 -9.58
CA GLY A 98 0.18 8.41 -8.18
C GLY A 98 0.25 6.89 -7.93
N PHE A 99 0.75 6.11 -8.90
CA PHE A 99 0.96 4.68 -8.68
C PHE A 99 2.09 4.41 -7.70
N ILE A 100 3.16 5.18 -7.76
CA ILE A 100 4.21 5.22 -6.74
C ILE A 100 4.20 6.58 -6.02
N THR A 101 4.71 6.60 -4.80
CA THR A 101 4.77 7.82 -3.96
C THR A 101 6.18 8.41 -3.88
N HIS A 102 7.20 7.61 -4.15
CA HIS A 102 8.60 8.03 -4.13
C HIS A 102 9.34 7.52 -5.36
N LEU A 103 10.14 8.38 -5.96
CA LEU A 103 11.05 8.07 -7.06
C LEU A 103 12.48 8.34 -6.60
N CYS A 104 13.30 7.30 -6.59
CA CYS A 104 14.72 7.35 -6.21
C CYS A 104 15.60 7.23 -7.44
N GLU A 105 16.80 7.78 -7.38
CA GLU A 105 17.72 7.77 -8.53
C GLU A 105 18.19 6.36 -8.89
N ASP A 106 18.45 5.53 -7.88
CA ASP A 106 18.95 4.18 -8.05
C ASP A 106 18.41 3.22 -7.00
N GLN A 107 18.79 1.94 -7.11
CA GLN A 107 18.39 0.89 -6.18
C GLN A 107 18.90 1.10 -4.75
N GLY A 108 20.09 1.71 -4.58
CA GLY A 108 20.67 2.00 -3.27
C GLY A 108 19.82 3.00 -2.51
N GLY A 109 19.56 4.16 -3.12
CA GLY A 109 18.69 5.20 -2.58
C GLY A 109 17.28 4.74 -2.36
N LEU A 110 16.76 3.85 -3.22
CA LEU A 110 15.44 3.24 -3.06
C LEU A 110 15.34 2.43 -1.76
N TYR A 111 16.32 1.58 -1.48
CA TYR A 111 16.30 0.77 -0.26
C TYR A 111 16.55 1.59 1.01
N GLU A 112 17.33 2.66 0.92
CA GLU A 112 17.52 3.60 2.03
C GLU A 112 16.20 4.31 2.37
N GLU A 113 15.50 4.85 1.36
CA GLU A 113 14.22 5.53 1.57
C GLU A 113 13.13 4.57 2.09
N ALA A 114 13.09 3.34 1.56
CA ALA A 114 12.15 2.34 2.04
C ALA A 114 12.40 1.95 3.51
N ARG A 115 13.67 1.79 3.92
CA ARG A 115 14.01 1.52 5.33
C ARG A 115 13.71 2.71 6.24
N LYS A 116 13.99 3.92 5.79
CA LYS A 116 13.67 5.15 6.51
C LYS A 116 12.17 5.25 6.76
N THR A 117 11.35 5.13 5.71
CA THR A 117 9.88 5.14 5.83
C THR A 117 9.35 4.02 6.74
N ALA A 118 9.92 2.81 6.63
CA ALA A 118 9.56 1.70 7.51
C ALA A 118 9.91 2.00 8.97
N GLY A 119 11.05 2.64 9.23
CA GLY A 119 11.47 3.11 10.55
C GLY A 119 10.52 4.16 11.13
N GLU A 120 10.10 5.12 10.33
CA GLU A 120 9.14 6.14 10.72
C GLU A 120 7.78 5.51 11.11
N ILE A 121 7.30 4.54 10.32
CA ILE A 121 6.08 3.79 10.65
C ILE A 121 6.26 2.96 11.92
N ALA A 122 7.40 2.29 12.07
CA ALA A 122 7.69 1.46 13.24
C ALA A 122 7.84 2.26 14.53
N ALA A 123 8.15 3.55 14.46
CA ALA A 123 8.20 4.47 15.58
C ALA A 123 6.80 4.92 16.05
N CYS A 124 5.75 4.67 15.28
CA CYS A 124 4.37 4.99 15.65
C CYS A 124 3.72 3.87 16.49
N PRO A 125 2.68 4.18 17.29
CA PRO A 125 1.97 3.19 18.10
C PRO A 125 1.42 2.04 17.24
N PRO A 126 1.79 0.78 17.51
CA PRO A 126 1.42 -0.36 16.65
C PRO A 126 -0.09 -0.55 16.48
N LEU A 127 -0.88 -0.36 17.54
CA LEU A 127 -2.34 -0.49 17.47
C LEU A 127 -2.96 0.55 16.55
N THR A 128 -2.46 1.80 16.61
CA THR A 128 -2.95 2.90 15.78
C THR A 128 -2.58 2.69 14.31
N VAL A 129 -1.35 2.29 14.02
CA VAL A 129 -0.90 2.01 12.65
C VAL A 129 -1.74 0.89 12.01
N GLN A 130 -1.91 -0.22 12.73
CA GLN A 130 -2.68 -1.36 12.24
C GLN A 130 -4.17 -1.02 12.10
N GLY A 131 -4.74 -0.34 13.11
CA GLY A 131 -6.13 0.11 13.08
C GLY A 131 -6.41 1.09 11.93
N THR A 132 -5.49 2.03 11.68
CA THR A 132 -5.61 2.98 10.56
C THR A 132 -5.60 2.25 9.21
N LYS A 133 -4.68 1.31 8.99
CA LYS A 133 -4.67 0.49 7.77
C LYS A 133 -5.99 -0.25 7.58
N GLU A 134 -6.48 -0.90 8.63
CA GLU A 134 -7.72 -1.66 8.60
C GLU A 134 -8.94 -0.77 8.26
N VAL A 135 -9.02 0.43 8.85
CA VAL A 135 -10.09 1.40 8.58
C VAL A 135 -10.01 1.93 7.14
N LEU A 136 -8.82 2.20 6.62
CA LEU A 136 -8.62 2.63 5.23
C LEU A 136 -9.14 1.57 4.25
N LEU A 137 -8.79 0.30 4.44
CA LEU A 137 -9.26 -0.80 3.60
C LEU A 137 -10.78 -0.98 3.72
N TYR A 138 -11.31 -0.95 4.93
CA TYR A 138 -12.76 -1.06 5.16
C TYR A 138 -13.54 0.08 4.50
N SER A 139 -13.05 1.32 4.64
CA SER A 139 -13.69 2.49 4.04
C SER A 139 -13.68 2.44 2.51
N ARG A 140 -12.58 1.96 1.91
CA ARG A 140 -12.49 1.74 0.46
C ARG A 140 -13.58 0.77 -0.03
N ASP A 141 -13.78 -0.32 0.70
CA ASP A 141 -14.66 -1.41 0.27
C ASP A 141 -16.14 -1.15 0.59
N HIS A 142 -16.44 -0.32 1.61
CA HIS A 142 -17.80 -0.12 2.12
C HIS A 142 -18.29 1.34 2.06
N GLY A 143 -17.44 2.27 1.66
CA GLY A 143 -17.77 3.69 1.53
C GLY A 143 -17.62 4.49 2.83
N THR A 144 -17.74 5.82 2.71
CA THR A 144 -17.37 6.77 3.77
C THR A 144 -18.20 6.59 5.04
N GLN A 145 -19.53 6.45 4.93
CA GLN A 145 -20.38 6.35 6.12
C GLN A 145 -20.07 5.12 6.96
N ALA A 146 -19.97 3.95 6.32
CA ALA A 146 -19.60 2.70 7.00
C ALA A 146 -18.17 2.81 7.60
N GLY A 147 -17.25 3.46 6.90
CA GLY A 147 -15.91 3.73 7.41
C GLY A 147 -15.89 4.61 8.67
N LEU A 148 -16.74 5.64 8.72
CA LEU A 148 -16.87 6.51 9.90
C LEU A 148 -17.43 5.76 11.12
N GLU A 149 -18.40 4.87 10.91
CA GLU A 149 -18.93 4.02 11.99
C GLU A 149 -17.87 3.01 12.46
N TYR A 150 -17.13 2.43 11.52
CA TYR A 150 -16.07 1.47 11.84
C TYR A 150 -14.91 2.11 12.61
N VAL A 151 -14.44 3.30 12.20
CA VAL A 151 -13.37 4.00 12.93
C VAL A 151 -13.81 4.42 14.33
N ALA A 152 -15.08 4.79 14.55
CA ALA A 152 -15.59 5.09 15.88
C ALA A 152 -15.47 3.89 16.83
N GLN A 153 -15.81 2.68 16.36
CA GLN A 153 -15.66 1.45 17.13
C GLN A 153 -14.18 1.12 17.42
N LYS A 154 -13.32 1.21 16.40
CA LYS A 154 -11.88 0.96 16.55
C LYS A 154 -11.23 1.93 17.52
N ASN A 155 -11.56 3.20 17.41
CA ASN A 155 -10.95 4.27 18.21
C ASN A 155 -11.43 4.24 19.65
N ALA A 156 -12.66 3.80 19.91
CA ALA A 156 -13.15 3.62 21.28
C ALA A 156 -12.27 2.66 22.11
N ALA A 157 -11.71 1.63 21.48
CA ALA A 157 -10.74 0.75 22.13
C ALA A 157 -9.33 1.37 22.21
N ALA A 158 -8.86 2.03 21.12
CA ALA A 158 -7.52 2.60 21.06
C ALA A 158 -7.31 3.77 22.04
N LEU A 159 -8.37 4.54 22.35
CA LEU A 159 -8.33 5.64 23.31
C LEU A 159 -8.10 5.19 24.77
N LEU A 160 -8.23 3.90 25.06
CA LEU A 160 -7.94 3.33 26.37
C LEU A 160 -6.57 2.62 26.43
N SER A 161 -5.76 2.74 25.39
CA SER A 161 -4.46 2.05 25.30
C SER A 161 -3.39 2.68 26.19
N GLU A 162 -2.46 1.85 26.66
CA GLU A 162 -1.26 2.30 27.36
C GLU A 162 -0.36 3.16 26.45
N ASP A 163 -0.37 2.90 25.15
CA ASP A 163 0.37 3.67 24.16
C ASP A 163 -0.14 5.12 24.05
N LEU A 164 -1.44 5.38 24.23
CA LEU A 164 -1.96 6.76 24.29
C LEU A 164 -1.45 7.47 25.54
N MET A 165 -1.44 6.80 26.68
CA MET A 165 -0.93 7.38 27.93
C MET A 165 0.59 7.66 27.82
N GLU A 166 1.34 6.76 27.20
CA GLU A 166 2.77 6.96 26.92
C GLU A 166 2.98 8.17 25.96
N ALA A 167 2.17 8.30 24.92
CA ALA A 167 2.25 9.44 23.99
C ALA A 167 2.08 10.78 24.74
N VAL A 168 1.07 10.89 25.59
CA VAL A 168 0.83 12.11 26.40
C VAL A 168 1.98 12.35 27.38
N LYS A 169 2.41 11.31 28.09
CA LYS A 169 3.47 11.42 29.09
C LYS A 169 4.81 11.82 28.44
N SER A 170 5.20 11.16 27.38
CA SER A 170 6.45 11.45 26.66
C SER A 170 6.48 12.86 26.09
N PHE A 171 5.32 13.36 25.60
CA PHE A 171 5.19 14.74 25.13
C PHE A 171 5.40 15.75 26.26
N MET A 172 4.79 15.53 27.42
CA MET A 172 4.97 16.41 28.59
C MET A 172 6.41 16.38 29.13
N GLU A 173 7.04 15.21 29.09
CA GLU A 173 8.43 15.01 29.54
C GLU A 173 9.48 15.38 28.48
N LYS A 174 9.07 15.76 27.26
CA LYS A 174 9.94 16.11 26.12
C LYS A 174 10.96 15.01 25.79
N ARG A 175 10.57 13.76 25.86
CA ARG A 175 11.37 12.59 25.50
C ARG A 175 10.72 11.79 24.37
N PRO A 176 11.46 10.95 23.65
CA PRO A 176 10.89 10.00 22.72
C PRO A 176 9.93 9.03 23.42
N PRO A 177 8.77 8.69 22.81
CA PRO A 177 7.86 7.68 23.33
C PRO A 177 8.41 6.26 23.12
N VAL A 178 7.94 5.31 23.95
CA VAL A 178 8.22 3.88 23.81
C VAL A 178 6.89 3.13 23.76
N PHE A 179 6.43 2.84 22.55
CA PHE A 179 5.16 2.16 22.32
C PHE A 179 5.28 0.65 22.41
N GLN A 180 4.29 -0.02 22.99
CA GLN A 180 4.29 -1.46 23.24
C GLN A 180 3.15 -2.20 22.52
N GLY A 181 2.18 -1.47 21.96
CA GLY A 181 1.01 -2.06 21.31
C GLY A 181 -0.01 -2.61 22.32
N LYS A 182 -0.17 -1.96 23.44
CA LYS A 182 -1.07 -2.35 24.54
C LYS A 182 -2.05 -1.26 24.91
#